data_fb83fe39e9e834621eeca523d0b89cba
#
_entry.id   fb83fe39e9e834621eeca523d0b89cba
#
_cell.length_a   1.000
_cell.length_b   1.000
_cell.length_c   1.000
_cell.angle_alpha   90.00
_cell.angle_beta   90.00
_cell.angle_gamma   90.00
#
_symmetry.space_group_name_H-M   'P 1'
#
loop_
_entity.id
_entity.type
_entity.pdbx_description
1 polymer ?
#
loop_
_entity_poly.entity_id
_entity_poly.type
_entity_poly.pdbx_seq_one_letter_code
_entity_poly.pdbx_strand_id
1 'polypeptide(L)' 'MTLRHLEIFSAVCVQESFTRAAEQLNMAQPAVSLAIRELEVF' A
#
# COMPACT_ATOMS: atom_id res chain seq x y z
N MET A 1 -10.27 3.87 7.81
CA MET A 1 -8.81 3.88 7.61
C MET A 1 -8.11 3.38 8.86
N THR A 2 -7.05 2.62 8.70
CA THR A 2 -6.35 1.99 9.81
C THR A 2 -4.85 2.24 9.71
N LEU A 3 -4.11 1.87 10.77
CA LEU A 3 -2.66 1.94 10.75
C LEU A 3 -2.09 1.12 9.59
N ARG A 4 -2.74 0.01 9.26
CA ARG A 4 -2.30 -0.82 8.15
C ARG A 4 -2.29 -0.05 6.84
N HIS A 5 -3.32 0.75 6.62
CA HIS A 5 -3.38 1.58 5.41
C HIS A 5 -2.23 2.59 5.38
N LEU A 6 -1.89 3.16 6.52
CA LEU A 6 -0.77 4.10 6.59
C LEU A 6 0.55 3.41 6.32
N GLU A 7 0.72 2.19 6.81
CA GLU A 7 1.93 1.42 6.55
C GLU A 7 2.08 1.15 5.06
N ILE A 8 0.98 0.76 4.41
CA ILE A 8 0.99 0.47 2.99
C ILE A 8 1.32 1.72 2.19
N PHE A 9 0.67 2.83 2.53
CA PHE A 9 0.92 4.09 1.85
C PHE A 9 2.38 4.52 1.99
N SER A 10 2.91 4.40 3.20
CA SER A 10 4.30 4.76 3.47
C SER A 10 5.26 3.89 2.65
N ALA A 11 4.98 2.58 2.59
CA ALA A 11 5.82 1.67 1.82
C ALA A 11 5.81 2.03 0.34
N VAL A 12 4.63 2.36 -0.19
CA VAL A 12 4.52 2.75 -1.59
C VAL A 12 5.33 4.02 -1.87
N CYS A 13 5.25 4.98 -0.95
CA CYS A 13 6.02 6.22 -1.10
C CYS A 13 7.52 5.98 -1.08
N VAL A 14 7.98 5.14 -0.16
CA VAL A 14 9.40 4.86 -0.03
C VAL A 14 9.92 4.08 -1.23
N GLN A 15 9.17 3.08 -1.68
CA GLN A 15 9.61 2.22 -2.78
C GLN A 15 9.31 2.82 -4.14
N GLU A 16 8.40 3.77 -4.20
CA GLU A 16 7.93 4.38 -5.45
C GLU A 16 7.43 3.32 -6.42
N SER A 17 6.86 2.24 -5.87
CA SER A 17 6.38 1.12 -6.67
C SER A 17 5.42 0.27 -5.84
N PHE A 18 4.25 -0.02 -6.41
CA PHE A 18 3.28 -0.89 -5.75
C PHE A 18 3.83 -2.32 -5.62
N THR A 19 4.53 -2.79 -6.65
CA THR A 19 5.07 -4.15 -6.62
C THR A 19 6.11 -4.30 -5.52
N ARG A 20 7.02 -3.36 -5.42
CA ARG A 20 8.05 -3.41 -4.40
C ARG A 20 7.49 -3.23 -3.00
N ALA A 21 6.50 -2.35 -2.86
CA ALA A 21 5.84 -2.16 -1.58
C ALA A 21 5.15 -3.44 -1.13
N ALA A 22 4.49 -4.12 -2.08
CA ALA A 22 3.83 -5.40 -1.77
C ALA A 22 4.84 -6.43 -1.30
N GLU A 23 5.99 -6.49 -1.94
CA GLU A 23 7.05 -7.43 -1.55
C GLU A 23 7.55 -7.10 -0.15
N GLN A 24 7.78 -5.83 0.13
CA GLN A 24 8.25 -5.40 1.44
C GLN A 24 7.26 -5.79 2.54
N LEU A 25 5.97 -5.66 2.26
CA LEU A 25 4.92 -5.93 3.23
C LEU A 25 4.43 -7.38 3.19
N ASN A 26 5.00 -8.18 2.28
CA ASN A 26 4.61 -9.57 2.12
C ASN A 26 3.13 -9.68 1.77
N MET A 27 2.69 -8.84 0.84
CA MET A 27 1.30 -8.78 0.38
C MET A 27 1.24 -8.96 -1.12
N ALA A 28 0.06 -9.29 -1.62
CA ALA A 28 -0.17 -9.31 -3.06
C ALA A 28 -0.28 -7.88 -3.58
N GLN A 29 0.23 -7.62 -4.77
CA GLN A 29 0.18 -6.28 -5.36
C GLN A 29 -1.26 -5.75 -5.46
N PRO A 30 -2.26 -6.55 -5.88
CA PRO A 30 -3.62 -6.06 -5.91
C PRO A 30 -4.15 -5.60 -4.56
N ALA A 31 -3.68 -6.23 -3.47
CA ALA A 31 -4.10 -5.83 -2.13
C ALA A 31 -3.56 -4.45 -1.80
N VAL A 32 -2.33 -4.15 -2.20
CA VAL A 32 -1.72 -2.84 -1.99
C VAL A 32 -2.48 -1.79 -2.79
N SER A 33 -2.76 -2.07 -4.06
CA SER A 33 -3.51 -1.15 -4.90
C SER A 33 -4.88 -0.84 -4.32
N LEU A 34 -5.56 -1.86 -3.82
CA LEU A 34 -6.88 -1.69 -3.23
C LEU A 34 -6.81 -0.80 -1.99
N ALA A 35 -5.81 -1.03 -1.14
CA ALA A 35 -5.66 -0.23 0.07
C ALA A 35 -5.41 1.25 -0.26
N ILE A 36 -4.59 1.52 -1.28
CA ILE A 36 -4.32 2.88 -1.69
C ILE A 36 -5.59 3.53 -2.25
N ARG A 37 -6.37 2.77 -3.03
CA ARG A 37 -7.63 3.27 -3.56
C ARG A 37 -8.58 3.66 -2.43
N GLU A 38 -8.63 2.87 -1.37
CA GLU A 38 -9.49 3.18 -0.23
C GLU A 38 -9.09 4.49 0.42
N LEU A 39 -7.80 4.76 0.48
CA LEU A 39 -7.31 6.03 1.02
C LEU A 39 -7.73 7.21 0.13
N GLU A 40 -7.70 7.01 -1.17
CA GLU A 40 -8.05 8.07 -2.11
C GLU A 40 -9.54 8.41 -2.04
N VAL A 41 -10.37 7.45 -1.78
CA VAL A 41 -11.81 7.64 -1.72
C VAL A 41 -12.22 8.31 -0.41
N PHE A 42 -11.39 8.19 0.61
CA PHE A 42 -11.66 8.80 1.90
C PHE A 42 -11.51 10.30 1.80
#